data_debf2c7813830bec8bdfe46e0da0f271
#
_entry.id   debf2c7813830bec8bdfe46e0da0f271
#
_cell.length_a   1.000
_cell.length_b   1.000
_cell.length_c   1.000
_cell.angle_alpha   90.00
_cell.angle_beta   90.00
_cell.angle_gamma   90.00
#
_symmetry.space_group_name_H-M   'P 1'
#
loop_
_entity.id
_entity.type
_entity.pdbx_description
1 polymer ?
#
loop_
_entity_poly.entity_id
_entity_poly.type
_entity_poly.pdbx_seq_one_letter_code
_entity_poly.pdbx_strand_id
1 'polypeptide(L)'
;MGKNEIVGYEPLVDDLKDLIHKKQYQVLKLINSETINLYWEIGEEIYRQQEENGWGKSIVQVLSTELQKEFPGAKGYSAANLWRMRNFYLTYRDSEKLAPLVREISWSNNIIIMEKCKDEIGRAHV
;
A
#
# COMPACT_ATOMS: atom_id res chain seq x y z
N MET A 1 38.02 -31.29 14.85
CA MET A 1 37.95 -30.31 13.78
C MET A 1 37.30 -29.03 14.29
N GLY A 2 38.08 -28.03 14.39
CA GLY A 2 37.57 -26.76 14.84
C GLY A 2 37.47 -25.73 13.74
N LYS A 3 36.99 -24.58 14.10
CA LYS A 3 36.91 -23.42 13.20
C LYS A 3 38.26 -23.02 12.62
N ASN A 4 39.37 -23.50 13.24
CA ASN A 4 40.73 -23.16 12.82
C ASN A 4 41.12 -23.75 11.46
N GLU A 5 40.36 -24.74 10.94
CA GLU A 5 40.64 -25.33 9.64
C GLU A 5 40.10 -24.49 8.51
N ILE A 6 39.16 -23.59 8.79
CA ILE A 6 38.54 -22.73 7.79
C ILE A 6 38.94 -21.29 8.10
N VAL A 7 39.90 -20.79 7.34
CA VAL A 7 40.45 -19.45 7.55
C VAL A 7 40.14 -18.59 6.35
N GLY A 8 39.91 -17.30 6.57
CA GLY A 8 39.66 -16.35 5.48
C GLY A 8 38.28 -16.41 4.93
N TYR A 9 37.33 -16.94 5.70
CA TYR A 9 35.91 -17.03 5.25
C TYR A 9 35.14 -15.73 5.46
N GLU A 10 35.68 -14.78 6.22
CA GLU A 10 34.99 -13.55 6.58
C GLU A 10 34.50 -12.75 5.36
N PRO A 11 35.30 -12.58 4.29
CA PRO A 11 34.79 -11.88 3.11
C PRO A 11 33.57 -12.56 2.46
N LEU A 12 33.55 -13.90 2.46
CA LEU A 12 32.39 -14.64 1.93
C LEU A 12 31.16 -14.40 2.80
N VAL A 13 31.33 -14.41 4.13
CA VAL A 13 30.21 -14.15 5.05
C VAL A 13 29.67 -12.75 4.81
N ASP A 14 30.55 -11.75 4.66
CA ASP A 14 30.13 -10.38 4.40
C ASP A 14 29.39 -10.26 3.06
N ASP A 15 29.90 -10.91 2.03
CA ASP A 15 29.25 -10.93 0.71
C ASP A 15 27.86 -11.55 0.78
N LEU A 16 27.70 -12.64 1.52
CA LEU A 16 26.41 -13.30 1.70
C LEU A 16 25.44 -12.44 2.49
N LYS A 17 25.91 -11.74 3.52
CA LYS A 17 25.07 -10.81 4.28
C LYS A 17 24.55 -9.70 3.38
N ASP A 18 25.40 -9.12 2.56
CA ASP A 18 25.02 -8.06 1.62
C ASP A 18 24.01 -8.57 0.60
N LEU A 19 24.24 -9.76 0.08
CA LEU A 19 23.33 -10.38 -0.88
C LEU A 19 21.94 -10.61 -0.25
N ILE A 20 21.91 -11.14 0.97
CA ILE A 20 20.66 -11.41 1.68
C ILE A 20 19.91 -10.10 1.93
N HIS A 21 20.60 -9.06 2.43
CA HIS A 21 19.97 -7.75 2.65
C HIS A 21 19.40 -7.16 1.37
N LYS A 22 20.15 -7.25 0.28
CA LYS A 22 19.70 -6.76 -1.02
C LYS A 22 18.44 -7.47 -1.49
N LYS A 23 18.43 -8.81 -1.37
CA LYS A 23 17.25 -9.59 -1.78
C LYS A 23 16.05 -9.34 -0.89
N GLN A 24 16.24 -9.21 0.41
CA GLN A 24 15.17 -8.88 1.35
C GLN A 24 14.56 -7.52 1.01
N TYR A 25 15.40 -6.52 0.70
CA TYR A 25 14.92 -5.22 0.30
C TYR A 25 14.07 -5.30 -0.98
N GLN A 26 14.52 -6.05 -1.97
CA GLN A 26 13.77 -6.23 -3.22
C GLN A 26 12.41 -6.89 -2.98
N VAL A 27 12.36 -7.91 -2.10
CA VAL A 27 11.11 -8.58 -1.74
C VAL A 27 10.15 -7.62 -1.06
N LEU A 28 10.64 -6.85 -0.09
CA LEU A 28 9.81 -5.87 0.63
C LEU A 28 9.26 -4.80 -0.32
N LYS A 29 10.09 -4.35 -1.25
CA LYS A 29 9.67 -3.37 -2.26
C LYS A 29 8.57 -3.94 -3.15
N LEU A 30 8.71 -5.20 -3.56
CA LEU A 30 7.69 -5.87 -4.37
C LEU A 30 6.38 -6.04 -3.60
N ILE A 31 6.46 -6.46 -2.33
CA ILE A 31 5.27 -6.61 -1.47
C ILE A 31 4.56 -5.26 -1.35
N ASN A 32 5.30 -4.18 -1.15
CA ASN A 32 4.71 -2.85 -1.05
C ASN A 32 3.96 -2.49 -2.35
N SER A 33 4.60 -2.66 -3.50
CA SER A 33 3.99 -2.32 -4.79
C SER A 33 2.72 -3.13 -5.04
N GLU A 34 2.75 -4.42 -4.75
CA GLU A 34 1.58 -5.30 -4.95
C GLU A 34 0.45 -4.93 -3.99
N THR A 35 0.78 -4.57 -2.74
CA THR A 35 -0.22 -4.13 -1.78
C THR A 35 -0.89 -2.84 -2.25
N ILE A 36 -0.11 -1.87 -2.72
CA ILE A 36 -0.65 -0.61 -3.22
C ILE A 36 -1.51 -0.85 -4.46
N ASN A 37 -1.10 -1.74 -5.36
CA ASN A 37 -1.90 -2.12 -6.53
C ASN A 37 -3.23 -2.74 -6.12
N LEU A 38 -3.23 -3.61 -5.11
CA LEU A 38 -4.45 -4.20 -4.57
C LEU A 38 -5.38 -3.11 -4.03
N TYR A 39 -4.85 -2.16 -3.27
CA TYR A 39 -5.64 -1.07 -2.71
C TYR A 39 -6.22 -0.16 -3.80
N TRP A 40 -5.45 0.07 -4.86
CA TRP A 40 -5.95 0.80 -6.02
C TRP A 40 -7.15 0.09 -6.65
N GLU A 41 -7.03 -1.21 -6.88
CA GLU A 41 -8.10 -2.01 -7.48
C GLU A 41 -9.34 -2.07 -6.59
N ILE A 42 -9.16 -2.21 -5.28
CA ILE A 42 -10.29 -2.16 -4.34
C ILE A 42 -10.97 -0.80 -4.40
N GLY A 43 -10.19 0.26 -4.38
CA GLY A 43 -10.73 1.63 -4.45
C GLY A 43 -11.51 1.89 -5.73
N GLU A 44 -10.97 1.44 -6.85
CA GLU A 44 -11.63 1.53 -8.15
C GLU A 44 -12.97 0.79 -8.13
N GLU A 45 -12.97 -0.43 -7.60
CA GLU A 45 -14.19 -1.26 -7.56
C GLU A 45 -15.25 -0.63 -6.67
N ILE A 46 -14.86 -0.11 -5.51
CA ILE A 46 -15.80 0.57 -4.60
C ILE A 46 -16.43 1.77 -5.31
N TYR A 47 -15.61 2.61 -5.92
CA TYR A 47 -16.10 3.79 -6.63
C TYR A 47 -17.07 3.43 -7.76
N ARG A 48 -16.66 2.48 -8.60
CA ARG A 48 -17.47 2.06 -9.74
C ARG A 48 -18.82 1.49 -9.30
N GLN A 49 -18.83 0.64 -8.28
CA GLN A 49 -20.05 0.04 -7.79
C GLN A 49 -20.98 1.06 -7.13
N GLN A 50 -20.42 2.05 -6.43
CA GLN A 50 -21.22 3.14 -5.89
C GLN A 50 -21.92 3.94 -6.99
N GLU A 51 -21.20 4.23 -8.07
CA GLU A 51 -21.77 4.97 -9.21
C GLU A 51 -22.85 4.16 -9.94
N GLU A 52 -22.59 2.88 -10.20
CA GLU A 52 -23.51 2.02 -10.94
C GLU A 52 -24.79 1.70 -10.16
N ASN A 53 -24.68 1.50 -8.86
CA ASN A 53 -25.80 1.04 -8.03
C ASN A 53 -26.42 2.15 -7.18
N GLY A 54 -25.88 3.34 -7.21
CA GLY A 54 -26.35 4.45 -6.40
C GLY A 54 -26.17 4.25 -4.91
N TRP A 55 -25.26 3.37 -4.49
CA TRP A 55 -25.00 3.11 -3.08
C TRP A 55 -24.26 4.27 -2.43
N GLY A 56 -24.68 4.61 -1.22
CA GLY A 56 -24.02 5.66 -0.45
C GLY A 56 -22.89 5.13 0.40
N LYS A 57 -22.61 5.88 1.48
CA LYS A 57 -21.50 5.57 2.40
C LYS A 57 -21.67 4.26 3.16
N SER A 58 -22.91 3.82 3.37
CA SER A 58 -23.21 2.61 4.13
C SER A 58 -22.61 1.35 3.53
N ILE A 59 -22.42 1.31 2.20
CA ILE A 59 -21.83 0.13 1.54
C ILE A 59 -20.41 -0.13 2.04
N VAL A 60 -19.65 0.91 2.35
CA VAL A 60 -18.27 0.75 2.82
C VAL A 60 -18.24 0.05 4.17
N GLN A 61 -19.19 0.37 5.06
CA GLN A 61 -19.28 -0.31 6.36
C GLN A 61 -19.64 -1.79 6.19
N VAL A 62 -20.55 -2.10 5.29
CA VAL A 62 -20.92 -3.50 4.97
C VAL A 62 -19.71 -4.26 4.44
N LEU A 63 -18.99 -3.67 3.50
CA LEU A 63 -17.79 -4.27 2.92
C LEU A 63 -16.73 -4.51 4.00
N SER A 64 -16.50 -3.53 4.87
CA SER A 64 -15.54 -3.66 5.96
C SER A 64 -15.88 -4.85 6.86
N THR A 65 -17.15 -4.97 7.25
CA THR A 65 -17.60 -6.06 8.10
C THR A 65 -17.38 -7.42 7.44
N GLU A 66 -17.77 -7.56 6.19
CA GLU A 66 -17.63 -8.82 5.45
C GLU A 66 -16.17 -9.19 5.19
N LEU A 67 -15.34 -8.21 4.81
CA LEU A 67 -13.93 -8.46 4.55
C LEU A 67 -13.18 -8.84 5.83
N GLN A 68 -13.52 -8.24 6.95
CA GLN A 68 -12.89 -8.59 8.23
C GLN A 68 -13.29 -9.99 8.72
N LYS A 69 -14.47 -10.45 8.36
CA LYS A 69 -14.89 -11.84 8.65
C LYS A 69 -14.10 -12.84 7.82
N GLU A 70 -13.93 -12.55 6.53
CA GLU A 70 -13.23 -13.45 5.61
C GLU A 70 -11.73 -13.46 5.88
N PHE A 71 -11.15 -12.31 6.26
CA PHE A 71 -9.72 -12.15 6.46
C PHE A 71 -9.41 -11.68 7.88
N PRO A 72 -9.68 -12.53 8.90
CA PRO A 72 -9.43 -12.14 10.28
C PRO A 72 -7.94 -11.86 10.51
N GLY A 73 -7.65 -10.76 11.18
CA GLY A 73 -6.26 -10.35 11.42
C GLY A 73 -5.66 -9.46 10.35
N ALA A 74 -6.30 -9.31 9.20
CA ALA A 74 -5.86 -8.35 8.19
C ALA A 74 -6.18 -6.93 8.67
N LYS A 75 -5.21 -6.04 8.60
CA LYS A 75 -5.34 -4.68 9.15
C LYS A 75 -5.84 -3.64 8.17
N GLY A 76 -5.92 -3.99 6.90
CA GLY A 76 -6.19 -3.03 5.84
C GLY A 76 -7.67 -2.80 5.51
N TYR A 77 -8.61 -3.50 6.14
CA TYR A 77 -10.00 -3.51 5.70
C TYR A 77 -10.97 -2.82 6.65
N SER A 78 -10.49 -1.86 7.43
CA SER A 78 -11.39 -0.99 8.20
C SER A 78 -12.17 -0.08 7.24
N ALA A 79 -13.32 0.39 7.66
CA ALA A 79 -14.12 1.31 6.83
C ALA A 79 -13.32 2.56 6.47
N ALA A 80 -12.57 3.12 7.43
CA ALA A 80 -11.73 4.29 7.18
C ALA A 80 -10.68 4.00 6.10
N ASN A 81 -10.04 2.82 6.16
CA ASN A 81 -9.01 2.48 5.18
C ASN A 81 -9.59 2.19 3.79
N LEU A 82 -10.77 1.57 3.72
CA LEU A 82 -11.48 1.36 2.46
C LEU A 82 -11.82 2.70 1.80
N TRP A 83 -12.23 3.70 2.59
CA TRP A 83 -12.45 5.06 2.08
C TRP A 83 -11.16 5.68 1.55
N ARG A 84 -10.04 5.45 2.22
CA ARG A 84 -8.73 5.92 1.77
C ARG A 84 -8.33 5.27 0.45
N MET A 85 -8.63 3.98 0.27
CA MET A 85 -8.38 3.29 -1.00
C MET A 85 -9.19 3.89 -2.14
N ARG A 86 -10.48 4.18 -1.90
CA ARG A 86 -11.33 4.84 -2.86
C ARG A 86 -10.78 6.23 -3.22
N ASN A 87 -10.42 7.00 -2.22
CA ASN A 87 -9.85 8.33 -2.43
C ASN A 87 -8.51 8.29 -3.15
N PHE A 88 -7.69 7.29 -2.87
CA PHE A 88 -6.44 7.06 -3.54
C PHE A 88 -6.63 6.87 -5.04
N TYR A 89 -7.55 6.00 -5.40
CA TYR A 89 -7.93 5.79 -6.80
C TYR A 89 -8.41 7.10 -7.45
N LEU A 90 -9.34 7.79 -6.82
CA LEU A 90 -9.92 9.02 -7.35
C LEU A 90 -8.88 10.13 -7.51
N THR A 91 -7.96 10.22 -6.56
CA THR A 91 -6.92 11.26 -6.56
C THR A 91 -5.96 11.11 -7.73
N TYR A 92 -5.57 9.87 -8.06
CA TYR A 92 -4.49 9.64 -9.01
C TYR A 92 -4.90 8.97 -10.32
N ARG A 93 -6.17 8.60 -10.49
CA ARG A 93 -6.62 7.87 -11.69
C ARG A 93 -6.35 8.60 -13.00
N ASP A 94 -6.42 9.92 -12.99
CA ASP A 94 -6.24 10.73 -14.19
C ASP A 94 -4.82 11.27 -14.35
N SER A 95 -3.93 10.92 -13.45
CA SER A 95 -2.54 11.38 -13.50
C SER A 95 -1.61 10.27 -14.00
N GLU A 96 -1.28 10.30 -15.28
CA GLU A 96 -0.35 9.34 -15.87
C GLU A 96 1.04 9.42 -15.27
N LYS A 97 1.43 10.60 -14.77
CA LYS A 97 2.74 10.82 -14.18
C LYS A 97 2.82 10.35 -12.73
N LEU A 98 1.78 10.64 -11.94
CA LEU A 98 1.80 10.38 -10.49
C LEU A 98 1.38 8.95 -10.15
N ALA A 99 0.45 8.35 -10.89
CA ALA A 99 -0.05 7.03 -10.58
C ALA A 99 1.06 5.96 -10.46
N PRO A 100 2.05 5.90 -11.37
CA PRO A 100 3.16 4.95 -11.18
C PRO A 100 4.05 5.29 -10.00
N LEU A 101 4.26 6.58 -9.71
CA LEU A 101 5.15 7.02 -8.64
C LEU A 101 4.60 6.71 -7.26
N VAL A 102 3.28 6.91 -7.04
CA VAL A 102 2.68 6.67 -5.73
C VAL A 102 2.66 5.19 -5.36
N ARG A 103 2.81 4.30 -6.31
CA ARG A 103 2.92 2.86 -6.07
C ARG A 103 4.27 2.46 -5.46
N GLU A 104 5.27 3.31 -5.59
CA GLU A 104 6.60 3.10 -5.02
C GLU A 104 6.69 3.57 -3.56
N ILE A 105 5.68 4.26 -3.07
CA ILE A 105 5.63 4.84 -1.73
C ILE A 105 4.79 3.94 -0.83
N SER A 106 5.11 3.88 0.47
CA SER A 106 4.33 3.09 1.42
C SER A 106 2.90 3.62 1.53
N TRP A 107 1.97 2.75 1.94
CA TRP A 107 0.58 3.16 2.14
C TRP A 107 0.45 4.26 3.17
N SER A 108 1.19 4.16 4.28
CA SER A 108 1.19 5.19 5.33
C SER A 108 1.59 6.55 4.79
N ASN A 109 2.63 6.60 3.96
CA ASN A 109 3.08 7.85 3.34
C ASN A 109 2.06 8.36 2.32
N ASN A 110 1.43 7.49 1.57
CA ASN A 110 0.36 7.88 0.64
C ASN A 110 -0.80 8.52 1.38
N ILE A 111 -1.19 7.98 2.53
CA ILE A 111 -2.26 8.55 3.35
C ILE A 111 -1.89 9.97 3.79
N ILE A 112 -0.68 10.15 4.29
CA ILE A 112 -0.20 11.46 4.75
C ILE A 112 -0.22 12.48 3.61
N ILE A 113 0.26 12.08 2.44
CA ILE A 113 0.30 12.97 1.27
C ILE A 113 -1.12 13.37 0.85
N MET A 114 -2.03 12.42 0.78
CA MET A 114 -3.42 12.71 0.40
C MET A 114 -4.11 13.65 1.37
N GLU A 115 -3.94 13.42 2.66
CA GLU A 115 -4.55 14.27 3.69
C GLU A 115 -3.96 15.68 3.66
N LYS A 116 -2.65 15.80 3.47
CA LYS A 116 -1.97 17.09 3.41
C LYS A 116 -2.39 17.87 2.18
N CYS A 117 -2.47 17.25 1.02
CA CYS A 117 -2.93 17.89 -0.21
C CYS A 117 -4.38 18.35 -0.09
N LYS A 118 -5.23 17.58 0.56
CA LYS A 118 -6.61 17.93 0.81
C LYS A 118 -6.72 19.18 1.68
N ASP A 119 -5.89 19.27 2.72
CA ASP A 119 -5.85 20.44 3.60
C ASP A 119 -5.41 21.70 2.85
N GLU A 120 -4.39 21.58 2.00
CA GLU A 120 -3.90 22.70 1.19
C GLU A 120 -4.95 23.17 0.18
N ILE A 121 -5.64 22.24 -0.48
CA ILE A 121 -6.73 22.56 -1.39
C ILE A 121 -7.86 23.24 -0.63
N GLY A 122 -8.21 22.74 0.55
CA GLY A 122 -9.20 23.36 1.41
C GLY A 122 -8.87 24.78 1.79
N ARG A 123 -7.59 25.03 2.11
CA ARG A 123 -7.11 26.40 2.42
C ARG A 123 -7.19 27.32 1.23
N ALA A 124 -6.90 26.81 0.03
CA ALA A 124 -6.92 27.60 -1.19
C ALA A 124 -8.33 28.04 -1.57
N HIS A 125 -9.36 27.34 -1.12
CA HIS A 125 -10.75 27.65 -1.42
C HIS A 125 -11.44 28.49 -0.35
N VAL A 126 -10.74 28.84 0.69
CA VAL A 126 -11.28 29.69 1.77
C VAL A 126 -11.13 31.21 1.44
#